data_072c033042929f629a98e80d17035b25
#
_entry.id   072c033042929f629a98e80d17035b25
#
_cell.length_a   1.000
_cell.length_b   1.000
_cell.length_c   1.000
_cell.angle_alpha   90.00
_cell.angle_beta   90.00
_cell.angle_gamma   90.00
#
_symmetry.space_group_name_H-M   'P 1'
#
loop_
_entity.id
_entity.type
_entity.pdbx_description
1 polymer ?
#
loop_
_entity_poly.entity_id
_entity_poly.type
_entity_poly.pdbx_seq_one_letter_code
_entity_poly.pdbx_strand_id
1 'polypeptide(L)'
;MDASQQYFPMMIVGFALALSLTPMSRQVAMRLGVVDKPNAPRKTHTDHKPMMGGLAIFLALSTALLIFSPPESFVTFLAIVVGAAILAVVGALDDRFDLSWRLRFGMQFVVAFLIVLAGVQIQLIGNQLIDVPITLIWIVALTNAANFLDNMDGLTAGLSTIASFWFLVIALTEAEYAVTMLAAATFGSAFGFLIYNFNPASTFMGDMGALVLGFVLAVLAIMLKFGNQPLGVSWMVPVLVLALPITDISLVVFTRLSEGRSPTEAGRDHTSHRLLALKFSPRMTLAALYTFCFLYGLLGFLVAISPPEVAFRVGIFSLVILGIWLAFMVYIRERYQKRSGPSTK
;
A
#
# COMPACT_ATOMS: atom_id res chain seq x y z
N MET A 1 -13.76 -28.13 5.81
CA MET A 1 -13.19 -27.50 4.61
C MET A 1 -11.70 -27.52 4.77
N ASP A 2 -11.00 -27.97 3.77
CA ASP A 2 -9.53 -27.92 3.76
C ASP A 2 -9.07 -26.46 3.84
N ALA A 3 -8.14 -26.13 4.72
CA ALA A 3 -7.65 -24.76 4.91
C ALA A 3 -7.22 -24.10 3.59
N SER A 4 -6.75 -24.93 2.64
CA SER A 4 -6.38 -24.50 1.29
C SER A 4 -7.55 -23.96 0.45
N GLN A 5 -8.82 -24.24 0.81
CA GLN A 5 -10.00 -23.81 0.06
C GLN A 5 -10.67 -22.57 0.64
N GLN A 6 -10.23 -22.10 1.80
CA GLN A 6 -10.90 -20.97 2.49
C GLN A 6 -10.54 -19.60 1.93
N TYR A 7 -9.47 -19.45 1.14
CA TYR A 7 -9.06 -18.16 0.59
C TYR A 7 -10.08 -17.58 -0.41
N PHE A 8 -10.75 -18.44 -1.18
CA PHE A 8 -11.75 -17.97 -2.17
C PHE A 8 -13.00 -17.39 -1.51
N PRO A 9 -13.68 -18.06 -0.54
CA PRO A 9 -14.74 -17.45 0.25
C PRO A 9 -14.30 -16.16 0.96
N MET A 10 -13.09 -16.12 1.53
CA MET A 10 -12.56 -14.93 2.18
C MET A 10 -12.42 -13.75 1.22
N MET A 11 -11.91 -13.98 0.02
CA MET A 11 -11.82 -12.99 -1.04
C MET A 11 -13.19 -12.45 -1.44
N ILE A 12 -14.19 -13.34 -1.64
CA ILE A 12 -15.56 -12.97 -1.99
C ILE A 12 -16.21 -12.16 -0.88
N VAL A 13 -16.07 -12.58 0.37
CA VAL A 13 -16.65 -11.87 1.53
C VAL A 13 -16.00 -10.50 1.68
N GLY A 14 -14.67 -10.40 1.58
CA GLY A 14 -13.97 -9.12 1.58
C GLY A 14 -14.46 -8.18 0.48
N PHE A 15 -14.61 -8.68 -0.74
CA PHE A 15 -15.14 -7.92 -1.88
C PHE A 15 -16.59 -7.47 -1.65
N ALA A 16 -17.48 -8.40 -1.30
CA ALA A 16 -18.89 -8.11 -1.14
C ALA A 16 -19.16 -7.12 0.02
N LEU A 17 -18.43 -7.28 1.14
CA LEU A 17 -18.51 -6.35 2.26
C LEU A 17 -17.98 -4.96 1.90
N ALA A 18 -16.80 -4.86 1.26
CA ALA A 18 -16.28 -3.56 0.84
C ALA A 18 -17.25 -2.87 -0.14
N LEU A 19 -17.79 -3.62 -1.10
CA LEU A 19 -18.76 -3.11 -2.08
C LEU A 19 -20.03 -2.59 -1.41
N SER A 20 -20.59 -3.33 -0.44
CA SER A 20 -21.85 -2.97 0.25
C SER A 20 -21.66 -1.91 1.34
N LEU A 21 -20.52 -1.92 2.06
CA LEU A 21 -20.25 -0.97 3.15
C LEU A 21 -19.78 0.39 2.63
N THR A 22 -19.18 0.50 1.45
CA THR A 22 -18.70 1.78 0.92
C THR A 22 -19.82 2.82 0.75
N PRO A 23 -21.01 2.53 0.20
CA PRO A 23 -22.11 3.50 0.18
C PRO A 23 -22.57 3.91 1.58
N MET A 24 -22.51 3.01 2.56
CA MET A 24 -22.87 3.31 3.95
C MET A 24 -21.84 4.22 4.60
N SER A 25 -20.54 3.92 4.46
CA SER A 25 -19.45 4.77 4.97
C SER A 25 -19.49 6.18 4.36
N ARG A 26 -19.84 6.29 3.08
CA ARG A 26 -20.08 7.56 2.40
C ARG A 26 -21.21 8.37 3.07
N GLN A 27 -22.33 7.73 3.43
CA GLN A 27 -23.43 8.41 4.13
C GLN A 27 -23.02 8.86 5.53
N VAL A 28 -22.26 8.01 6.25
CA VAL A 28 -21.72 8.34 7.57
C VAL A 28 -20.77 9.55 7.46
N ALA A 29 -19.86 9.55 6.49
CA ALA A 29 -18.94 10.67 6.23
C ALA A 29 -19.69 11.99 6.00
N MET A 30 -20.74 11.97 5.19
CA MET A 30 -21.55 13.16 4.90
C MET A 30 -22.28 13.65 6.16
N ARG A 31 -22.83 12.76 7.01
CA ARG A 31 -23.50 13.11 8.24
C ARG A 31 -22.54 13.70 9.30
N LEU A 32 -21.32 13.16 9.37
CA LEU A 32 -20.28 13.62 10.31
C LEU A 32 -19.50 14.84 9.80
N GLY A 33 -19.73 15.26 8.55
CA GLY A 33 -19.00 16.36 7.93
C GLY A 33 -17.54 16.04 7.62
N VAL A 34 -17.17 14.73 7.55
CA VAL A 34 -15.83 14.27 7.16
C VAL A 34 -15.76 14.22 5.63
N VAL A 35 -15.56 15.38 5.03
CA VAL A 35 -15.58 15.58 3.59
C VAL A 35 -14.37 16.39 3.13
N ASP A 36 -13.76 15.99 2.04
CA ASP A 36 -12.70 16.76 1.40
C ASP A 36 -13.31 17.95 0.62
N LYS A 37 -12.88 19.14 0.99
CA LYS A 37 -13.32 20.39 0.36
C LYS A 37 -12.32 20.84 -0.69
N PRO A 38 -12.76 21.36 -1.85
CA PRO A 38 -11.88 21.87 -2.91
C PRO A 38 -11.28 23.23 -2.54
N ASN A 39 -10.54 23.32 -1.42
CA ASN A 39 -10.05 24.57 -0.83
C ASN A 39 -8.53 24.82 -1.06
N ALA A 40 -7.86 23.98 -1.87
CA ALA A 40 -6.42 24.12 -2.10
C ALA A 40 -6.09 23.97 -3.61
N PRO A 41 -5.10 24.73 -4.17
CA PRO A 41 -4.72 24.65 -5.57
C PRO A 41 -4.22 23.26 -6.05
N ARG A 42 -3.87 22.39 -5.11
CA ARG A 42 -3.43 21.01 -5.39
C ARG A 42 -4.59 20.06 -5.68
N LYS A 43 -5.84 20.40 -5.29
CA LYS A 43 -7.01 19.54 -5.41
C LYS A 43 -7.62 19.67 -6.81
N THR A 44 -7.96 18.54 -7.42
CA THR A 44 -8.45 18.44 -8.79
C THR A 44 -9.96 18.27 -8.91
N HIS A 45 -10.65 18.03 -7.78
CA HIS A 45 -12.11 17.89 -7.74
C HIS A 45 -12.81 19.21 -7.44
N THR A 46 -14.01 19.37 -7.99
CA THR A 46 -14.87 20.56 -7.82
C THR A 46 -15.91 20.41 -6.71
N ASP A 47 -16.25 19.16 -6.36
CA ASP A 47 -17.30 18.83 -5.40
C ASP A 47 -16.72 18.33 -4.08
N HIS A 48 -17.49 18.43 -3.00
CA HIS A 48 -17.17 17.86 -1.71
C HIS A 48 -17.16 16.34 -1.80
N LYS A 49 -16.04 15.68 -1.52
CA LYS A 49 -15.91 14.22 -1.57
C LYS A 49 -15.88 13.62 -0.15
N PRO A 50 -16.74 12.63 0.15
CA PRO A 50 -16.69 11.91 1.43
C PRO A 50 -15.35 11.17 1.61
N MET A 51 -14.77 11.21 2.82
CA MET A 51 -13.41 10.70 3.10
C MET A 51 -13.39 9.53 4.12
N MET A 52 -14.45 8.73 4.21
CA MET A 52 -14.49 7.59 5.14
C MET A 52 -14.55 6.23 4.43
N GLY A 53 -14.08 6.13 3.19
CA GLY A 53 -14.03 4.86 2.46
C GLY A 53 -13.13 3.82 3.13
N GLY A 54 -12.12 4.27 3.87
CA GLY A 54 -11.25 3.41 4.67
C GLY A 54 -11.98 2.59 5.73
N LEU A 55 -13.12 3.08 6.25
CA LEU A 55 -13.96 2.31 7.17
C LEU A 55 -14.52 1.04 6.50
N ALA A 56 -14.96 1.14 5.27
CA ALA A 56 -15.46 -0.01 4.51
C ALA A 56 -14.36 -1.03 4.25
N ILE A 57 -13.16 -0.56 3.87
CA ILE A 57 -11.97 -1.41 3.67
C ILE A 57 -11.63 -2.15 4.96
N PHE A 58 -11.49 -1.41 6.08
CA PHE A 58 -11.12 -1.98 7.37
C PHE A 58 -12.14 -3.02 7.86
N LEU A 59 -13.43 -2.70 7.80
CA LEU A 59 -14.48 -3.63 8.24
C LEU A 59 -14.53 -4.87 7.35
N ALA A 60 -14.43 -4.72 6.03
CA ALA A 60 -14.45 -5.84 5.09
C ALA A 60 -13.25 -6.79 5.32
N LEU A 61 -12.05 -6.24 5.41
CA LEU A 61 -10.82 -6.98 5.68
C LEU A 61 -10.89 -7.72 7.02
N SER A 62 -11.21 -6.98 8.09
CA SER A 62 -11.25 -7.53 9.45
C SER A 62 -12.30 -8.62 9.60
N THR A 63 -13.50 -8.43 9.03
CA THR A 63 -14.57 -9.43 9.08
C THR A 63 -14.17 -10.69 8.32
N ALA A 64 -13.60 -10.56 7.11
CA ALA A 64 -13.12 -11.69 6.34
C ALA A 64 -12.02 -12.47 7.10
N LEU A 65 -11.05 -11.77 7.67
CA LEU A 65 -9.98 -12.39 8.46
C LEU A 65 -10.51 -13.12 9.69
N LEU A 66 -11.41 -12.51 10.47
CA LEU A 66 -11.91 -13.09 11.70
C LEU A 66 -12.85 -14.30 11.49
N ILE A 67 -13.68 -14.27 10.42
CA ILE A 67 -14.62 -15.38 10.11
C ILE A 67 -13.88 -16.61 9.62
N PHE A 68 -12.86 -16.43 8.77
CA PHE A 68 -12.20 -17.54 8.10
C PHE A 68 -10.81 -17.88 8.68
N SER A 69 -10.43 -17.27 9.82
CA SER A 69 -9.14 -17.51 10.45
C SER A 69 -9.00 -18.95 10.91
N PRO A 70 -7.99 -19.70 10.44
CA PRO A 70 -7.68 -21.00 11.01
C PRO A 70 -7.07 -20.83 12.41
N PRO A 71 -7.30 -21.80 13.33
CA PRO A 71 -6.83 -21.73 14.71
C PRO A 71 -5.34 -21.40 14.85
N GLU A 72 -4.50 -21.97 14.00
CA GLU A 72 -3.04 -21.79 13.99
C GLU A 72 -2.61 -20.37 13.61
N SER A 73 -3.41 -19.63 12.85
CA SER A 73 -3.11 -18.26 12.41
C SER A 73 -3.92 -17.19 13.15
N PHE A 74 -4.82 -17.63 14.06
CA PHE A 74 -5.78 -16.73 14.72
C PHE A 74 -5.10 -15.57 15.47
N VAL A 75 -4.05 -15.87 16.24
CA VAL A 75 -3.33 -14.84 17.02
C VAL A 75 -2.67 -13.82 16.09
N THR A 76 -2.06 -14.26 15.01
CA THR A 76 -1.43 -13.38 14.01
C THR A 76 -2.49 -12.50 13.32
N PHE A 77 -3.61 -13.09 12.90
CA PHE A 77 -4.68 -12.32 12.24
C PHE A 77 -5.36 -11.35 13.21
N LEU A 78 -5.54 -11.75 14.48
CA LEU A 78 -6.06 -10.86 15.51
C LEU A 78 -5.11 -9.66 15.73
N ALA A 79 -3.80 -9.89 15.78
CA ALA A 79 -2.81 -8.81 15.91
C ALA A 79 -2.86 -7.87 14.70
N ILE A 80 -3.02 -8.40 13.49
CA ILE A 80 -3.19 -7.60 12.26
C ILE A 80 -4.47 -6.77 12.33
N VAL A 81 -5.60 -7.37 12.73
CA VAL A 81 -6.89 -6.66 12.86
C VAL A 81 -6.81 -5.57 13.92
N VAL A 82 -6.20 -5.84 15.08
CA VAL A 82 -6.00 -4.84 16.14
C VAL A 82 -5.09 -3.70 15.65
N GLY A 83 -3.97 -4.04 14.99
CA GLY A 83 -3.08 -3.04 14.40
C GLY A 83 -3.78 -2.18 13.35
N ALA A 84 -4.54 -2.81 12.45
CA ALA A 84 -5.35 -2.12 11.45
C ALA A 84 -6.43 -1.22 12.10
N ALA A 85 -7.07 -1.67 13.19
CA ALA A 85 -8.04 -0.88 13.93
C ALA A 85 -7.41 0.37 14.56
N ILE A 86 -6.24 0.24 15.17
CA ILE A 86 -5.50 1.38 15.72
C ILE A 86 -5.17 2.39 14.61
N LEU A 87 -4.64 1.91 13.48
CA LEU A 87 -4.30 2.79 12.34
C LEU A 87 -5.53 3.40 11.68
N ALA A 88 -6.64 2.66 11.59
CA ALA A 88 -7.91 3.19 11.10
C ALA A 88 -8.42 4.35 11.99
N VAL A 89 -8.34 4.20 13.31
CA VAL A 89 -8.72 5.27 14.26
C VAL A 89 -7.76 6.47 14.12
N VAL A 90 -6.46 6.23 14.07
CA VAL A 90 -5.46 7.30 13.88
C VAL A 90 -5.70 8.05 12.59
N GLY A 91 -5.93 7.34 11.47
CA GLY A 91 -6.23 7.96 10.18
C GLY A 91 -7.53 8.74 10.18
N ALA A 92 -8.59 8.21 10.80
CA ALA A 92 -9.86 8.94 10.93
C ALA A 92 -9.72 10.24 11.76
N LEU A 93 -8.93 10.21 12.81
CA LEU A 93 -8.63 11.39 13.61
C LEU A 93 -7.76 12.39 12.86
N ASP A 94 -6.82 11.89 12.03
CA ASP A 94 -5.98 12.74 11.18
C ASP A 94 -6.81 13.45 10.10
N ASP A 95 -7.67 12.73 9.40
CA ASP A 95 -8.60 13.27 8.39
C ASP A 95 -9.50 14.40 8.96
N ARG A 96 -9.75 14.38 10.27
CA ARG A 96 -10.62 15.36 10.92
C ARG A 96 -9.90 16.49 11.65
N PHE A 97 -8.76 16.19 12.30
CA PHE A 97 -8.12 17.09 13.26
C PHE A 97 -6.69 17.50 12.88
N ASP A 98 -6.14 16.98 11.77
CA ASP A 98 -4.77 17.23 11.29
C ASP A 98 -3.74 16.96 12.40
N LEU A 99 -3.59 15.67 12.74
CA LEU A 99 -2.73 15.22 13.83
C LEU A 99 -1.25 15.53 13.55
N SER A 100 -0.49 15.78 14.60
CA SER A 100 0.95 15.97 14.45
C SER A 100 1.61 14.72 13.85
N TRP A 101 2.57 14.91 12.95
CA TRP A 101 3.31 13.82 12.34
C TRP A 101 3.99 12.89 13.38
N ARG A 102 4.41 13.45 14.53
CA ARG A 102 5.04 12.69 15.63
C ARG A 102 4.09 11.67 16.23
N LEU A 103 2.83 12.07 16.43
CA LEU A 103 1.80 11.17 16.97
C LEU A 103 1.49 10.05 15.97
N ARG A 104 1.32 10.38 14.69
CA ARG A 104 1.07 9.38 13.63
C ARG A 104 2.20 8.36 13.55
N PHE A 105 3.45 8.82 13.46
CA PHE A 105 4.61 7.94 13.43
C PHE A 105 4.75 7.10 14.71
N GLY A 106 4.55 7.72 15.89
CA GLY A 106 4.58 7.01 17.17
C GLY A 106 3.59 5.85 17.22
N MET A 107 2.34 6.08 16.79
CA MET A 107 1.32 5.03 16.74
C MET A 107 1.63 3.93 15.72
N GLN A 108 2.22 4.28 14.57
CA GLN A 108 2.67 3.30 13.60
C GLN A 108 3.79 2.41 14.17
N PHE A 109 4.74 2.96 14.93
CA PHE A 109 5.77 2.17 15.62
C PHE A 109 5.16 1.26 16.70
N VAL A 110 4.16 1.72 17.45
CA VAL A 110 3.43 0.87 18.42
C VAL A 110 2.77 -0.31 17.70
N VAL A 111 2.09 -0.07 16.58
CA VAL A 111 1.46 -1.12 15.78
C VAL A 111 2.50 -2.06 15.17
N ALA A 112 3.60 -1.55 14.63
CA ALA A 112 4.68 -2.37 14.11
C ALA A 112 5.28 -3.27 15.19
N PHE A 113 5.46 -2.76 16.40
CA PHE A 113 5.96 -3.55 17.53
C PHE A 113 4.96 -4.63 17.97
N LEU A 114 3.66 -4.34 17.93
CA LEU A 114 2.61 -5.35 18.19
C LEU A 114 2.70 -6.51 17.19
N ILE A 115 3.00 -6.26 15.93
CA ILE A 115 3.20 -7.30 14.92
C ILE A 115 4.45 -8.13 15.19
N VAL A 116 5.54 -7.51 15.64
CA VAL A 116 6.75 -8.25 16.09
C VAL A 116 6.42 -9.15 17.28
N LEU A 117 5.65 -8.67 18.26
CA LEU A 117 5.22 -9.47 19.42
C LEU A 117 4.32 -10.66 19.01
N ALA A 118 3.56 -10.53 17.91
CA ALA A 118 2.79 -11.64 17.33
C ALA A 118 3.65 -12.63 16.53
N GLY A 119 4.99 -12.48 16.51
CA GLY A 119 5.92 -13.38 15.85
C GLY A 119 6.16 -13.09 14.37
N VAL A 120 5.64 -11.97 13.83
CA VAL A 120 5.86 -11.57 12.45
C VAL A 120 6.99 -10.55 12.37
N GLN A 121 8.13 -11.00 11.88
CA GLN A 121 9.32 -10.16 11.73
C GLN A 121 10.19 -10.58 10.53
N ILE A 122 10.92 -9.66 9.99
CA ILE A 122 11.96 -9.90 8.99
C ILE A 122 13.08 -10.70 9.67
N GLN A 123 13.50 -11.80 9.04
CA GLN A 123 14.61 -12.64 9.50
C GLN A 123 15.76 -12.51 8.49
N LEU A 124 16.49 -11.40 8.55
CA LEU A 124 17.57 -11.12 7.61
C LEU A 124 18.90 -11.74 8.06
N ILE A 125 19.23 -11.60 9.35
CA ILE A 125 20.53 -12.01 9.91
C ILE A 125 20.33 -13.03 11.03
N GLY A 126 19.11 -13.19 11.54
CA GLY A 126 18.81 -14.02 12.71
C GLY A 126 19.22 -13.38 14.04
N ASN A 127 19.47 -12.06 14.03
CA ASN A 127 19.80 -11.29 15.23
C ASN A 127 18.67 -10.30 15.54
N GLN A 128 18.01 -10.49 16.67
CA GLN A 128 16.88 -9.68 17.13
C GLN A 128 17.21 -8.17 17.22
N LEU A 129 18.45 -7.81 17.56
CA LEU A 129 18.90 -6.40 17.65
C LEU A 129 18.95 -5.71 16.29
N ILE A 130 18.93 -6.46 15.19
CA ILE A 130 18.96 -5.97 13.81
C ILE A 130 17.62 -6.22 13.14
N ASP A 131 17.08 -7.43 13.24
CA ASP A 131 15.88 -7.85 12.52
C ASP A 131 14.63 -7.12 13.02
N VAL A 132 14.51 -6.83 14.32
CA VAL A 132 13.38 -6.06 14.87
C VAL A 132 13.39 -4.61 14.39
N PRO A 133 14.46 -3.81 14.55
CA PRO A 133 14.50 -2.45 13.98
C PRO A 133 14.19 -2.38 12.48
N ILE A 134 14.73 -3.30 11.68
CA ILE A 134 14.44 -3.36 10.24
C ILE A 134 12.95 -3.62 10.00
N THR A 135 12.34 -4.53 10.76
CA THR A 135 10.90 -4.83 10.70
C THR A 135 10.06 -3.60 11.00
N LEU A 136 10.39 -2.88 12.08
CA LEU A 136 9.68 -1.66 12.47
C LEU A 136 9.77 -0.59 11.38
N ILE A 137 10.98 -0.35 10.86
CA ILE A 137 11.21 0.63 9.80
C ILE A 137 10.45 0.24 8.52
N TRP A 138 10.47 -1.03 8.13
CA TRP A 138 9.76 -1.54 6.96
C TRP A 138 8.26 -1.28 7.05
N ILE A 139 7.63 -1.67 8.17
CA ILE A 139 6.18 -1.48 8.37
C ILE A 139 5.83 0.00 8.34
N VAL A 140 6.55 0.83 9.08
CA VAL A 140 6.30 2.28 9.13
C VAL A 140 6.52 2.93 7.76
N ALA A 141 7.60 2.59 7.07
CA ALA A 141 7.92 3.16 5.75
C ALA A 141 6.85 2.83 4.72
N LEU A 142 6.40 1.57 4.62
CA LEU A 142 5.38 1.16 3.65
C LEU A 142 3.99 1.67 4.00
N THR A 143 3.66 1.74 5.29
CA THR A 143 2.42 2.38 5.75
C THR A 143 2.35 3.83 5.27
N ASN A 144 3.44 4.60 5.43
CA ASN A 144 3.50 5.96 4.94
C ASN A 144 3.61 6.06 3.41
N ALA A 145 4.27 5.11 2.75
CA ALA A 145 4.36 5.06 1.29
C ALA A 145 2.98 4.95 0.64
N ALA A 146 2.11 4.08 1.18
CA ALA A 146 0.73 3.95 0.70
C ALA A 146 -0.09 5.23 0.97
N ASN A 147 0.08 5.84 2.15
CA ASN A 147 -0.57 7.11 2.48
C ASN A 147 -0.11 8.25 1.55
N PHE A 148 1.16 8.33 1.22
CA PHE A 148 1.69 9.32 0.27
C PHE A 148 1.19 9.10 -1.16
N LEU A 149 0.95 7.85 -1.56
CA LEU A 149 0.38 7.50 -2.86
C LEU A 149 -1.11 7.77 -2.99
N ASP A 150 -1.83 8.00 -1.87
CA ASP A 150 -3.27 8.36 -1.92
C ASP A 150 -3.49 9.81 -2.35
N ASN A 151 -2.79 10.23 -3.39
CA ASN A 151 -2.80 11.57 -3.96
C ASN A 151 -3.61 11.68 -5.27
N MET A 152 -4.19 10.57 -5.74
CA MET A 152 -5.01 10.50 -6.96
C MET A 152 -6.07 9.40 -6.85
N ASP A 153 -7.29 9.69 -7.38
CA ASP A 153 -8.41 8.75 -7.46
C ASP A 153 -7.97 7.36 -7.94
N GLY A 154 -8.27 6.32 -7.18
CA GLY A 154 -8.02 4.94 -7.53
C GLY A 154 -6.57 4.45 -7.36
N LEU A 155 -5.59 5.33 -7.14
CA LEU A 155 -4.19 4.92 -7.18
C LEU A 155 -3.84 3.92 -6.07
N THR A 156 -4.08 4.26 -4.81
CA THR A 156 -3.74 3.41 -3.67
C THR A 156 -4.59 2.15 -3.59
N ALA A 157 -5.90 2.26 -3.85
CA ALA A 157 -6.78 1.09 -3.89
C ALA A 157 -6.40 0.11 -5.00
N GLY A 158 -6.10 0.62 -6.21
CA GLY A 158 -5.70 -0.21 -7.34
C GLY A 158 -4.31 -0.84 -7.17
N LEU A 159 -3.34 -0.09 -6.66
CA LEU A 159 -2.04 -0.61 -6.25
C LEU A 159 -2.20 -1.76 -5.26
N SER A 160 -2.99 -1.53 -4.19
CA SER A 160 -3.21 -2.55 -3.15
C SER A 160 -3.89 -3.80 -3.70
N THR A 161 -4.81 -3.63 -4.65
CA THR A 161 -5.44 -4.74 -5.37
C THR A 161 -4.40 -5.53 -6.17
N ILE A 162 -3.56 -4.87 -6.95
CA ILE A 162 -2.55 -5.55 -7.79
C ILE A 162 -1.47 -6.21 -6.93
N ALA A 163 -0.98 -5.53 -5.90
CA ALA A 163 0.04 -6.08 -5.01
C ALA A 163 -0.48 -7.31 -4.24
N SER A 164 -1.69 -7.23 -3.68
CA SER A 164 -2.29 -8.37 -2.97
C SER A 164 -2.63 -9.53 -3.92
N PHE A 165 -2.98 -9.26 -5.18
CA PHE A 165 -3.11 -10.30 -6.20
C PHE A 165 -1.80 -11.07 -6.40
N TRP A 166 -0.66 -10.38 -6.55
CA TRP A 166 0.62 -11.04 -6.73
C TRP A 166 1.09 -11.76 -5.47
N PHE A 167 0.88 -11.19 -4.28
CA PHE A 167 1.13 -11.90 -3.02
C PHE A 167 0.27 -13.16 -2.91
N LEU A 168 -1.00 -13.11 -3.33
CA LEU A 168 -1.89 -14.28 -3.37
C LEU A 168 -1.35 -15.37 -4.31
N VAL A 169 -0.98 -15.00 -5.54
CA VAL A 169 -0.45 -15.95 -6.53
C VAL A 169 0.83 -16.60 -6.04
N ILE A 170 1.77 -15.80 -5.50
CA ILE A 170 3.05 -16.32 -4.98
C ILE A 170 2.80 -17.23 -3.76
N ALA A 171 1.97 -16.80 -2.82
CA ALA A 171 1.67 -17.60 -1.62
C ALA A 171 0.97 -18.94 -1.94
N LEU A 172 0.15 -18.98 -3.00
CA LEU A 172 -0.47 -20.21 -3.50
C LEU A 172 0.59 -21.18 -4.06
N THR A 173 1.60 -20.67 -4.77
CA THR A 173 2.68 -21.54 -5.30
C THR A 173 3.61 -22.07 -4.22
N GLU A 174 3.80 -21.30 -3.14
CA GLU A 174 4.66 -21.66 -1.99
C GLU A 174 3.90 -22.41 -0.89
N ALA A 175 2.60 -22.67 -1.05
CA ALA A 175 1.71 -23.30 -0.07
C ALA A 175 1.68 -22.57 1.30
N GLU A 176 1.85 -21.24 1.29
CA GLU A 176 1.83 -20.38 2.48
C GLU A 176 0.40 -19.95 2.82
N TYR A 177 -0.37 -20.83 3.46
CA TYR A 177 -1.80 -20.66 3.66
C TYR A 177 -2.21 -19.37 4.37
N ALA A 178 -1.50 -18.97 5.44
CA ALA A 178 -1.83 -17.74 6.18
C ALA A 178 -1.63 -16.48 5.30
N VAL A 179 -0.56 -16.47 4.49
CA VAL A 179 -0.30 -15.37 3.55
C VAL A 179 -1.34 -15.36 2.44
N THR A 180 -1.70 -16.53 1.90
CA THR A 180 -2.77 -16.70 0.89
C THR A 180 -4.08 -16.08 1.38
N MET A 181 -4.47 -16.39 2.63
CA MET A 181 -5.71 -15.89 3.21
C MET A 181 -5.69 -14.37 3.43
N LEU A 182 -4.59 -13.85 4.00
CA LEU A 182 -4.43 -12.41 4.22
C LEU A 182 -4.42 -11.65 2.88
N ALA A 183 -3.73 -12.18 1.87
CA ALA A 183 -3.69 -11.59 0.53
C ALA A 183 -5.07 -11.62 -0.15
N ALA A 184 -5.82 -12.71 -0.02
CA ALA A 184 -7.18 -12.85 -0.55
C ALA A 184 -8.16 -11.85 0.09
N ALA A 185 -8.13 -11.71 1.42
CA ALA A 185 -8.95 -10.74 2.14
C ALA A 185 -8.60 -9.29 1.73
N THR A 186 -7.30 -9.00 1.59
CA THR A 186 -6.82 -7.67 1.17
C THR A 186 -7.22 -7.37 -0.26
N PHE A 187 -7.03 -8.33 -1.18
CA PHE A 187 -7.46 -8.22 -2.57
C PHE A 187 -8.96 -7.93 -2.67
N GLY A 188 -9.79 -8.73 -2.01
CA GLY A 188 -11.24 -8.55 -2.05
C GLY A 188 -11.67 -7.19 -1.53
N SER A 189 -11.16 -6.79 -0.36
CA SER A 189 -11.51 -5.52 0.28
C SER A 189 -11.05 -4.30 -0.52
N ALA A 190 -9.83 -4.32 -1.05
CA ALA A 190 -9.29 -3.22 -1.85
C ALA A 190 -10.01 -3.12 -3.21
N PHE A 191 -10.26 -4.26 -3.87
CA PHE A 191 -10.95 -4.29 -5.16
C PHE A 191 -12.42 -3.86 -5.06
N GLY A 192 -13.13 -4.31 -4.01
CA GLY A 192 -14.52 -3.89 -3.78
C GLY A 192 -14.66 -2.39 -3.55
N PHE A 193 -13.72 -1.80 -2.80
CA PHE A 193 -13.65 -0.34 -2.60
C PHE A 193 -13.24 0.40 -3.89
N LEU A 194 -12.31 -0.14 -4.67
CA LEU A 194 -11.81 0.48 -5.91
C LEU A 194 -12.94 0.83 -6.88
N ILE A 195 -14.03 0.07 -6.92
CA ILE A 195 -15.20 0.34 -7.78
C ILE A 195 -15.75 1.76 -7.53
N TYR A 196 -15.73 2.23 -6.29
CA TYR A 196 -16.20 3.56 -5.90
C TYR A 196 -15.10 4.63 -5.94
N ASN A 197 -13.84 4.21 -5.84
CA ASN A 197 -12.68 5.10 -5.79
C ASN A 197 -12.00 5.29 -7.14
N PHE A 198 -12.33 4.46 -8.17
CA PHE A 198 -11.79 4.62 -9.52
C PHE A 198 -12.17 5.97 -10.12
N ASN A 199 -11.28 6.57 -10.91
CA ASN A 199 -11.45 7.91 -11.49
C ASN A 199 -12.61 8.00 -12.50
N PRO A 200 -13.59 8.91 -12.31
CA PRO A 200 -13.72 9.89 -11.22
C PRO A 200 -14.28 9.27 -9.94
N ALA A 201 -13.57 9.42 -8.83
CA ALA A 201 -13.96 8.83 -7.55
C ALA A 201 -15.27 9.40 -7.00
N SER A 202 -16.12 8.55 -6.44
CA SER A 202 -17.34 8.92 -5.72
C SER A 202 -17.12 9.10 -4.21
N THR A 203 -16.02 8.52 -3.68
CA THR A 203 -15.59 8.62 -2.29
C THR A 203 -14.07 8.39 -2.19
N PHE A 204 -13.42 9.00 -1.21
CA PHE A 204 -12.01 8.80 -0.90
C PHE A 204 -11.85 7.84 0.27
N MET A 205 -10.72 7.11 0.32
CA MET A 205 -10.44 6.22 1.44
C MET A 205 -10.00 6.99 2.69
N GLY A 206 -9.40 8.16 2.51
CA GLY A 206 -8.79 8.96 3.56
C GLY A 206 -7.54 8.31 4.15
N ASP A 207 -6.90 8.98 5.10
CA ASP A 207 -5.76 8.44 5.82
C ASP A 207 -6.10 7.13 6.53
N MET A 208 -7.35 6.99 6.99
CA MET A 208 -7.87 5.74 7.55
C MET A 208 -7.60 4.55 6.64
N GLY A 209 -7.98 4.63 5.36
CA GLY A 209 -7.85 3.50 4.42
C GLY A 209 -6.42 3.32 3.93
N ALA A 210 -5.73 4.41 3.65
CA ALA A 210 -4.36 4.38 3.14
C ALA A 210 -3.37 3.77 4.15
N LEU A 211 -3.49 4.13 5.44
CA LEU A 211 -2.67 3.57 6.52
C LEU A 211 -2.97 2.07 6.72
N VAL A 212 -4.24 1.66 6.70
CA VAL A 212 -4.64 0.25 6.83
C VAL A 212 -4.07 -0.58 5.68
N LEU A 213 -4.25 -0.16 4.43
CA LEU A 213 -3.76 -0.91 3.27
C LEU A 213 -2.24 -0.97 3.24
N GLY A 214 -1.54 0.14 3.50
CA GLY A 214 -0.09 0.18 3.55
C GLY A 214 0.49 -0.75 4.62
N PHE A 215 -0.10 -0.74 5.81
CA PHE A 215 0.26 -1.62 6.91
C PHE A 215 0.08 -3.10 6.54
N VAL A 216 -1.08 -3.47 6.00
CA VAL A 216 -1.36 -4.86 5.65
C VAL A 216 -0.45 -5.36 4.52
N LEU A 217 -0.17 -4.53 3.51
CA LEU A 217 0.80 -4.87 2.46
C LEU A 217 2.21 -5.03 2.99
N ALA A 218 2.62 -4.21 3.97
CA ALA A 218 3.91 -4.36 4.64
C ALA A 218 4.01 -5.68 5.41
N VAL A 219 2.94 -6.07 6.13
CA VAL A 219 2.86 -7.34 6.87
C VAL A 219 2.84 -8.53 5.92
N LEU A 220 2.07 -8.48 4.82
CA LEU A 220 2.06 -9.50 3.76
C LEU A 220 3.48 -9.77 3.24
N ALA A 221 4.22 -8.70 2.96
CA ALA A 221 5.59 -8.79 2.46
C ALA A 221 6.55 -9.47 3.45
N ILE A 222 6.34 -9.31 4.76
CA ILE A 222 7.15 -9.94 5.80
C ILE A 222 6.76 -11.42 6.01
N MET A 223 5.46 -11.70 5.96
CA MET A 223 4.94 -13.05 6.24
C MET A 223 5.26 -14.05 5.11
N LEU A 224 5.47 -13.55 3.88
CA LEU A 224 5.74 -14.40 2.74
C LEU A 224 7.13 -15.05 2.87
N LYS A 225 7.15 -16.38 2.92
CA LYS A 225 8.37 -17.18 2.95
C LYS A 225 8.60 -17.81 1.58
N PHE A 226 9.84 -17.94 1.19
CA PHE A 226 10.24 -18.38 -0.14
C PHE A 226 10.94 -19.74 -0.12
N GLY A 227 10.39 -20.69 0.64
CA GLY A 227 10.87 -22.06 0.65
C GLY A 227 12.40 -22.18 0.75
N ASN A 228 13.03 -22.70 -0.30
CA ASN A 228 14.48 -22.89 -0.40
C ASN A 228 15.25 -21.73 -1.07
N GLN A 229 14.62 -20.59 -1.33
CA GLN A 229 15.32 -19.45 -1.93
C GLN A 229 16.34 -18.86 -0.95
N PRO A 230 17.60 -18.64 -1.38
CA PRO A 230 18.60 -18.01 -0.52
C PRO A 230 18.22 -16.55 -0.22
N LEU A 231 18.61 -16.04 0.95
CA LEU A 231 18.37 -14.67 1.39
C LEU A 231 18.80 -13.62 0.34
N GLY A 232 19.86 -13.89 -0.42
CA GLY A 232 20.33 -13.01 -1.49
C GLY A 232 19.32 -12.81 -2.63
N VAL A 233 18.29 -13.63 -2.71
CA VAL A 233 17.23 -13.58 -3.74
C VAL A 233 15.87 -13.25 -3.15
N SER A 234 15.52 -13.88 -2.02
CA SER A 234 14.16 -13.83 -1.47
C SER A 234 13.68 -12.41 -1.14
N TRP A 235 14.56 -11.53 -0.63
CA TRP A 235 14.21 -10.15 -0.33
C TRP A 235 13.79 -9.31 -1.56
N MET A 236 14.22 -9.72 -2.77
CA MET A 236 13.86 -9.01 -4.00
C MET A 236 12.37 -9.14 -4.32
N VAL A 237 11.73 -10.25 -3.96
CA VAL A 237 10.33 -10.52 -4.29
C VAL A 237 9.38 -9.47 -3.70
N PRO A 238 9.33 -9.23 -2.37
CA PRO A 238 8.46 -8.20 -1.82
C PRO A 238 8.83 -6.79 -2.29
N VAL A 239 10.11 -6.52 -2.54
CA VAL A 239 10.56 -5.22 -3.10
C VAL A 239 10.04 -5.02 -4.52
N LEU A 240 10.01 -6.05 -5.35
CA LEU A 240 9.47 -5.98 -6.71
C LEU A 240 7.94 -5.87 -6.70
N VAL A 241 7.23 -6.65 -5.89
CA VAL A 241 5.76 -6.55 -5.78
C VAL A 241 5.32 -5.17 -5.29
N LEU A 242 6.09 -4.57 -4.38
CA LEU A 242 5.85 -3.24 -3.82
C LEU A 242 6.74 -2.15 -4.47
N ALA A 243 7.17 -2.36 -5.72
CA ALA A 243 8.11 -1.45 -6.40
C ALA A 243 7.57 -0.02 -6.49
N LEU A 244 6.28 0.18 -6.76
CA LEU A 244 5.71 1.51 -6.89
C LEU A 244 5.72 2.30 -5.57
N PRO A 245 5.17 1.80 -4.43
CA PRO A 245 5.22 2.53 -3.18
C PRO A 245 6.66 2.79 -2.70
N ILE A 246 7.57 1.82 -2.87
CA ILE A 246 8.97 1.97 -2.48
C ILE A 246 9.66 3.05 -3.32
N THR A 247 9.48 3.02 -4.65
CA THR A 247 10.10 4.02 -5.53
C THR A 247 9.50 5.40 -5.38
N ASP A 248 8.18 5.50 -5.19
CA ASP A 248 7.50 6.79 -5.03
C ASP A 248 7.94 7.50 -3.75
N ILE A 249 7.92 6.79 -2.59
CA ILE A 249 8.39 7.39 -1.33
C ILE A 249 9.87 7.77 -1.40
N SER A 250 10.71 6.92 -2.00
CA SER A 250 12.14 7.20 -2.19
C SER A 250 12.35 8.45 -3.05
N LEU A 251 11.60 8.57 -4.13
CA LEU A 251 11.64 9.70 -5.05
C LEU A 251 11.19 11.00 -4.38
N VAL A 252 10.11 10.95 -3.59
CA VAL A 252 9.59 12.10 -2.83
C VAL A 252 10.59 12.56 -1.78
N VAL A 253 11.10 11.63 -0.96
CA VAL A 253 12.08 11.94 0.09
C VAL A 253 13.36 12.51 -0.51
N PHE A 254 13.92 11.84 -1.53
CA PHE A 254 15.13 12.33 -2.22
C PHE A 254 14.94 13.73 -2.78
N THR A 255 13.81 13.96 -3.45
CA THR A 255 13.52 15.25 -4.06
C THR A 255 13.40 16.37 -3.03
N ARG A 256 12.67 16.14 -1.94
CA ARG A 256 12.48 17.14 -0.88
C ARG A 256 13.78 17.46 -0.16
N LEU A 257 14.56 16.44 0.20
CA LEU A 257 15.87 16.63 0.83
C LEU A 257 16.85 17.37 -0.08
N SER A 258 16.89 17.03 -1.39
CA SER A 258 17.77 17.73 -2.35
C SER A 258 17.41 19.20 -2.56
N GLU A 259 16.17 19.59 -2.23
CA GLU A 259 15.68 20.98 -2.28
C GLU A 259 15.69 21.68 -0.90
N GLY A 260 16.23 21.03 0.14
CA GLY A 260 16.24 21.57 1.51
C GLY A 260 14.86 21.60 2.17
N ARG A 261 13.89 20.84 1.65
CA ARG A 261 12.52 20.74 2.19
C ARG A 261 12.39 19.56 3.15
N SER A 262 11.42 19.65 4.08
CA SER A 262 11.09 18.53 4.96
C SER A 262 10.49 17.36 4.16
N PRO A 263 10.89 16.10 4.45
CA PRO A 263 10.24 14.92 3.85
C PRO A 263 8.72 14.83 4.12
N THR A 264 8.26 15.45 5.20
CA THR A 264 6.83 15.45 5.60
C THR A 264 6.04 16.61 5.00
N GLU A 265 6.69 17.53 4.28
CA GLU A 265 6.01 18.65 3.64
C GLU A 265 5.09 18.18 2.51
N ALA A 266 3.89 18.75 2.39
CA ALA A 266 2.99 18.43 1.30
C ALA A 266 3.51 19.02 -0.03
N GLY A 267 3.38 18.26 -1.14
CA GLY A 267 3.86 18.72 -2.45
C GLY A 267 3.39 17.85 -3.61
N ARG A 268 3.75 18.27 -4.83
CA ARG A 268 3.46 17.56 -6.08
C ARG A 268 4.68 16.79 -6.59
N ASP A 269 5.36 16.05 -5.69
CA ASP A 269 6.64 15.41 -5.95
C ASP A 269 6.52 13.96 -6.43
N HIS A 270 5.32 13.39 -6.34
CA HIS A 270 5.00 11.98 -6.60
C HIS A 270 5.11 11.61 -8.08
N THR A 271 5.30 10.32 -8.35
CA THR A 271 5.33 9.71 -9.69
C THR A 271 4.07 10.07 -10.50
N SER A 272 2.90 10.01 -9.88
CA SER A 272 1.62 10.39 -10.48
C SER A 272 1.64 11.83 -11.02
N HIS A 273 2.10 12.79 -10.21
CA HIS A 273 2.19 14.20 -10.60
C HIS A 273 3.21 14.43 -11.74
N ARG A 274 4.29 13.64 -11.79
CA ARG A 274 5.28 13.72 -12.87
C ARG A 274 4.71 13.24 -14.19
N LEU A 275 3.92 12.17 -14.19
CA LEU A 275 3.22 11.71 -15.40
C LEU A 275 2.16 12.70 -15.86
N LEU A 276 1.42 13.32 -14.94
CA LEU A 276 0.48 14.40 -15.27
C LEU A 276 1.19 15.62 -15.89
N ALA A 277 2.44 15.93 -15.47
CA ALA A 277 3.24 16.99 -16.08
C ALA A 277 3.64 16.69 -17.54
N LEU A 278 3.67 15.41 -17.95
CA LEU A 278 3.80 14.97 -19.34
C LEU A 278 2.48 15.05 -20.12
N LYS A 279 1.44 15.69 -19.56
CA LYS A 279 0.09 15.83 -20.15
C LYS A 279 -0.69 14.50 -20.28
N PHE A 280 -0.34 13.49 -19.49
CA PHE A 280 -1.19 12.31 -19.36
C PHE A 280 -2.50 12.70 -18.68
N SER A 281 -3.63 12.15 -19.15
CA SER A 281 -4.89 12.26 -18.40
C SER A 281 -4.81 11.45 -17.10
N PRO A 282 -5.65 11.73 -16.08
CA PRO A 282 -5.67 10.93 -14.86
C PRO A 282 -5.83 9.43 -15.11
N ARG A 283 -6.71 9.04 -16.04
CA ARG A 283 -6.91 7.63 -16.41
C ARG A 283 -5.70 7.01 -17.10
N MET A 284 -5.00 7.74 -17.97
CA MET A 284 -3.76 7.27 -18.59
C MET A 284 -2.65 7.12 -17.54
N THR A 285 -2.58 8.04 -16.57
CA THR A 285 -1.63 7.95 -15.47
C THR A 285 -1.89 6.70 -14.62
N LEU A 286 -3.16 6.43 -14.26
CA LEU A 286 -3.54 5.19 -13.55
C LEU A 286 -3.17 3.95 -14.35
N ALA A 287 -3.52 3.90 -15.65
CA ALA A 287 -3.21 2.75 -16.51
C ALA A 287 -1.70 2.49 -16.57
N ALA A 288 -0.87 3.54 -16.72
CA ALA A 288 0.58 3.42 -16.72
C ALA A 288 1.12 2.88 -15.39
N LEU A 289 0.63 3.42 -14.25
CA LEU A 289 1.07 2.99 -12.93
C LEU A 289 0.57 1.58 -12.57
N TYR A 290 -0.65 1.20 -12.95
CA TYR A 290 -1.17 -0.16 -12.77
C TYR A 290 -0.39 -1.17 -13.63
N THR A 291 -0.06 -0.81 -14.88
CA THR A 291 0.80 -1.65 -15.74
C THR A 291 2.17 -1.82 -15.11
N PHE A 292 2.76 -0.74 -14.59
CA PHE A 292 4.01 -0.82 -13.85
C PHE A 292 3.92 -1.77 -12.65
N CYS A 293 2.89 -1.61 -11.78
CA CYS A 293 2.68 -2.50 -10.63
C CYS A 293 2.49 -3.96 -11.06
N PHE A 294 1.71 -4.20 -12.11
CA PHE A 294 1.44 -5.55 -12.60
C PHE A 294 2.70 -6.22 -13.15
N LEU A 295 3.48 -5.51 -13.95
CA LEU A 295 4.73 -6.04 -14.52
C LEU A 295 5.78 -6.30 -13.44
N TYR A 296 5.93 -5.38 -12.47
CA TYR A 296 6.86 -5.61 -11.37
C TYR A 296 6.42 -6.72 -10.43
N GLY A 297 5.12 -6.89 -10.21
CA GLY A 297 4.57 -8.03 -9.51
C GLY A 297 4.84 -9.36 -10.25
N LEU A 298 4.68 -9.36 -11.59
CA LEU A 298 5.06 -10.50 -12.44
C LEU A 298 6.56 -10.83 -12.33
N LEU A 299 7.44 -9.82 -12.34
CA LEU A 299 8.87 -10.02 -12.14
C LEU A 299 9.16 -10.60 -10.75
N GLY A 300 8.46 -10.12 -9.70
CA GLY A 300 8.53 -10.68 -8.35
C GLY A 300 8.10 -12.16 -8.32
N PHE A 301 7.00 -12.49 -8.99
CA PHE A 301 6.56 -13.88 -9.15
C PHE A 301 7.61 -14.75 -9.86
N LEU A 302 8.17 -14.27 -10.98
CA LEU A 302 9.22 -15.00 -11.70
C LEU A 302 10.47 -15.23 -10.85
N VAL A 303 10.85 -14.25 -10.01
CA VAL A 303 11.95 -14.42 -9.04
C VAL A 303 11.59 -15.48 -7.99
N ALA A 304 10.34 -15.49 -7.50
CA ALA A 304 9.90 -16.45 -6.48
C ALA A 304 10.00 -17.92 -6.97
N ILE A 305 9.52 -18.19 -8.20
CA ILE A 305 9.40 -19.58 -8.73
C ILE A 305 10.62 -20.09 -9.49
N SER A 306 11.60 -19.23 -9.80
CA SER A 306 12.76 -19.62 -10.63
C SER A 306 13.85 -20.28 -9.78
N PRO A 307 14.72 -21.11 -10.38
CA PRO A 307 15.94 -21.56 -9.72
C PRO A 307 16.81 -20.37 -9.25
N PRO A 308 17.56 -20.49 -8.14
CA PRO A 308 18.25 -19.35 -7.49
C PRO A 308 19.13 -18.51 -8.45
N GLU A 309 19.85 -19.14 -9.38
CA GLU A 309 20.69 -18.42 -10.34
C GLU A 309 19.88 -17.58 -11.34
N VAL A 310 18.76 -18.12 -11.83
CA VAL A 310 17.86 -17.40 -12.74
C VAL A 310 17.14 -16.30 -11.98
N ALA A 311 16.64 -16.61 -10.78
CA ALA A 311 15.99 -15.67 -9.89
C ALA A 311 16.87 -14.46 -9.59
N PHE A 312 18.16 -14.69 -9.27
CA PHE A 312 19.13 -13.61 -9.05
C PHE A 312 19.30 -12.71 -10.27
N ARG A 313 19.47 -13.32 -11.48
CA ARG A 313 19.61 -12.55 -12.74
C ARG A 313 18.36 -11.72 -13.04
N VAL A 314 17.18 -12.33 -12.93
CA VAL A 314 15.90 -11.64 -13.14
C VAL A 314 15.71 -10.52 -12.12
N GLY A 315 16.01 -10.79 -10.84
CA GLY A 315 15.93 -9.80 -9.78
C GLY A 315 16.84 -8.60 -10.00
N ILE A 316 18.13 -8.83 -10.27
CA ILE A 316 19.10 -7.75 -10.57
C ILE A 316 18.69 -6.95 -11.80
N PHE A 317 18.30 -7.64 -12.90
CA PHE A 317 17.83 -6.97 -14.11
C PHE A 317 16.63 -6.06 -13.80
N SER A 318 15.66 -6.55 -13.00
CA SER A 318 14.48 -5.80 -12.60
C SER A 318 14.84 -4.57 -11.76
N LEU A 319 15.79 -4.69 -10.82
CA LEU A 319 16.27 -3.58 -10.00
C LEU A 319 17.02 -2.53 -10.83
N VAL A 320 17.78 -2.94 -11.85
CA VAL A 320 18.44 -2.01 -12.79
C VAL A 320 17.39 -1.20 -13.55
N ILE A 321 16.36 -1.86 -14.10
CA ILE A 321 15.24 -1.16 -14.78
C ILE A 321 14.53 -0.20 -13.81
N LEU A 322 14.35 -0.61 -12.55
CA LEU A 322 13.76 0.24 -11.51
C LEU A 322 14.62 1.51 -11.27
N GLY A 323 15.94 1.36 -11.24
CA GLY A 323 16.87 2.48 -11.15
C GLY A 323 16.77 3.43 -12.36
N ILE A 324 16.64 2.88 -13.57
CA ILE A 324 16.42 3.66 -14.80
C ILE A 324 15.07 4.41 -14.71
N TRP A 325 14.01 3.76 -14.23
CA TRP A 325 12.72 4.40 -13.99
C TRP A 325 12.83 5.57 -13.01
N LEU A 326 13.52 5.39 -11.90
CA LEU A 326 13.75 6.48 -10.92
C LEU A 326 14.50 7.65 -11.56
N ALA A 327 15.59 7.39 -12.30
CA ALA A 327 16.34 8.40 -13.01
C ALA A 327 15.48 9.16 -14.03
N PHE A 328 14.62 8.44 -14.76
CA PHE A 328 13.67 9.03 -15.69
C PHE A 328 12.65 9.92 -14.98
N MET A 329 12.14 9.51 -13.81
CA MET A 329 11.23 10.33 -13.01
C MET A 329 11.91 11.61 -12.50
N VAL A 330 13.18 11.54 -12.10
CA VAL A 330 13.95 12.74 -11.72
C VAL A 330 14.11 13.66 -12.92
N TYR A 331 14.46 13.13 -14.09
CA TYR A 331 14.58 13.91 -15.34
C TYR A 331 13.27 14.64 -15.70
N ILE A 332 12.09 13.96 -15.59
CA ILE A 332 10.78 14.59 -15.86
C ILE A 332 10.57 15.80 -14.95
N ARG A 333 10.89 15.68 -13.66
CA ARG A 333 10.75 16.80 -12.73
C ARG A 333 11.57 18.00 -13.16
N GLU A 334 12.86 17.80 -13.42
CA GLU A 334 13.77 18.89 -13.79
C GLU A 334 13.36 19.61 -15.08
N ARG A 335 12.90 18.85 -16.07
CA ARG A 335 12.62 19.40 -17.40
C ARG A 335 11.21 19.98 -17.56
N TYR A 336 10.22 19.37 -16.94
CA TYR A 336 8.81 19.69 -17.22
C TYR A 336 8.08 20.30 -16.01
N GLN A 337 8.40 19.85 -14.78
CA GLN A 337 7.66 20.27 -13.60
C GLN A 337 8.21 21.57 -13.00
N LYS A 338 9.53 21.74 -12.90
CA LYS A 338 10.16 22.99 -12.42
C LYS A 338 9.94 24.17 -13.35
N ARG A 339 9.79 23.94 -14.66
CA ARG A 339 9.53 24.98 -15.66
C ARG A 339 8.07 25.47 -15.69
N SER A 340 7.14 24.71 -15.14
CA SER A 340 5.70 25.04 -15.05
C SER A 340 5.29 25.68 -13.72
N GLY A 341 6.22 25.89 -12.78
CA GLY A 341 5.99 26.60 -11.53
C GLY A 341 5.69 28.08 -11.79
N PRO A 342 4.89 28.76 -10.94
CA PRO A 342 4.63 30.18 -11.10
C PRO A 342 5.98 30.91 -11.10
N SER A 343 6.21 31.72 -12.14
CA SER A 343 7.30 32.68 -12.14
C SER A 343 7.11 33.59 -10.93
N THR A 344 7.90 33.37 -9.87
CA THR A 344 8.04 34.36 -8.81
C THR A 344 8.56 35.65 -9.46
N LYS A 345 7.67 36.56 -9.74
CA LYS A 345 7.93 38.00 -9.77
C LYS A 345 7.29 38.62 -8.55
#